data_48d8e7ad96220c23cb9b8016ec94313f
#
_entry.id   48d8e7ad96220c23cb9b8016ec94313f
#
_cell.length_a   1.000
_cell.length_b   1.000
_cell.length_c   1.000
_cell.angle_alpha   90.00
_cell.angle_beta   90.00
_cell.angle_gamma   90.00
#
_symmetry.space_group_name_H-M   'P 1'
#
loop_
_entity.id
_entity.type
_entity.pdbx_description
1 polymer ?
#
loop_
_entity_poly.entity_id
_entity_poly.type
_entity_poly.pdbx_seq_one_letter_code
_entity_poly.pdbx_strand_id
1 'polypeptide(L)'
;MEKLYDMHCHVGFAPAPATVAAEGAQAGIGALSCTVEPTEYEQLRAALADAPNVAVALGAHPWWIADGRVGETELARFCELARTTRFIGEIGLDFVGPRDTDE
;
A
#
# COMPACT_ATOMS: atom_id res chain seq x y z
N MET A 1 -6.97 20.24 -9.32
CA MET A 1 -8.03 19.21 -9.37
C MET A 1 -7.58 18.03 -10.20
N GLU A 2 -7.77 16.85 -9.70
CA GLU A 2 -7.37 15.63 -10.39
C GLU A 2 -8.36 15.29 -11.49
N LYS A 3 -7.84 14.91 -12.65
CA LYS A 3 -8.64 14.53 -13.82
C LYS A 3 -8.55 13.04 -14.14
N LEU A 4 -7.50 12.40 -13.69
CA LEU A 4 -7.28 10.96 -13.87
C LEU A 4 -6.88 10.35 -12.55
N TYR A 5 -7.21 9.09 -12.37
CA TYR A 5 -6.90 8.37 -11.15
C TYR A 5 -6.24 7.04 -11.48
N ASP A 6 -5.09 6.79 -10.85
CA ASP A 6 -4.48 5.47 -10.85
C ASP A 6 -4.97 4.74 -9.62
N MET A 7 -5.82 3.75 -9.82
CA MET A 7 -6.46 3.05 -8.71
C MET A 7 -5.66 1.88 -8.16
N HIS A 8 -4.45 1.64 -8.66
CA HIS A 8 -3.55 0.63 -8.11
C HIS A 8 -2.12 0.94 -8.50
N CYS A 9 -1.38 1.52 -7.59
CA CYS A 9 0.03 1.81 -7.79
C CYS A 9 0.79 1.58 -6.49
N HIS A 10 2.09 1.70 -6.53
CA HIS A 10 2.97 1.47 -5.38
C HIS A 10 3.96 2.64 -5.24
N VAL A 11 3.45 3.78 -4.85
CA VAL A 11 4.28 4.98 -4.64
C VAL A 11 5.30 4.73 -3.53
N GLY A 12 4.97 3.85 -2.59
CA GLY A 12 5.89 3.48 -1.52
C GLY A 12 7.17 2.80 -1.97
N PHE A 13 7.21 2.28 -3.20
CA PHE A 13 8.42 1.69 -3.76
C PHE A 13 9.36 2.73 -4.37
N ALA A 14 8.91 3.97 -4.50
CA ALA A 14 9.74 5.05 -5.03
C ALA A 14 10.68 5.57 -3.94
N PRO A 15 11.88 6.06 -4.30
CA PRO A 15 12.81 6.63 -3.32
C PRO A 15 12.27 7.87 -2.62
N ALA A 16 11.42 8.64 -3.30
CA ALA A 16 10.85 9.88 -2.77
C ALA A 16 9.35 9.93 -3.04
N PRO A 17 8.52 9.23 -2.26
CA PRO A 17 7.07 9.16 -2.51
C PRO A 17 6.39 10.54 -2.55
N ALA A 18 6.78 11.46 -1.68
CA ALA A 18 6.19 12.79 -1.64
C ALA A 18 6.43 13.56 -2.93
N THR A 19 7.61 13.40 -3.54
CA THR A 19 7.94 14.02 -4.83
C THR A 19 7.07 13.46 -5.95
N VAL A 20 6.90 12.14 -5.98
CA VAL A 20 6.05 11.47 -6.97
C VAL A 20 4.61 11.97 -6.84
N ALA A 21 4.10 12.08 -5.61
CA ALA A 21 2.76 12.58 -5.37
C ALA A 21 2.60 14.03 -5.85
N ALA A 22 3.59 14.88 -5.57
CA ALA A 22 3.55 16.28 -5.98
C ALA A 22 3.57 16.42 -7.51
N GLU A 23 4.40 15.63 -8.19
CA GLU A 23 4.44 15.61 -9.65
C GLU A 23 3.10 15.16 -10.23
N GLY A 24 2.50 14.13 -9.63
CA GLY A 24 1.17 13.67 -10.00
C GLY A 24 0.11 14.75 -9.86
N ALA A 25 0.15 15.48 -8.74
CA ALA A 25 -0.80 16.56 -8.50
C ALA A 25 -0.69 17.65 -9.56
N GLN A 26 0.53 18.02 -9.95
CA GLN A 26 0.75 18.99 -11.02
C GLN A 26 0.21 18.50 -12.35
N ALA A 27 0.26 17.22 -12.60
CA ALA A 27 -0.25 16.63 -13.84
C ALA A 27 -1.76 16.35 -13.78
N GLY A 28 -2.43 16.64 -12.69
CA GLY A 28 -3.85 16.38 -12.52
C GLY A 28 -4.16 14.91 -12.24
N ILE A 29 -3.25 14.19 -11.60
CA ILE A 29 -3.39 12.77 -11.31
C ILE A 29 -3.56 12.53 -9.82
N GLY A 30 -4.63 11.81 -9.46
CA GLY A 30 -4.80 11.25 -8.15
C GLY A 30 -4.47 9.76 -8.16
N ALA A 31 -4.26 9.17 -6.99
CA ALA A 31 -3.88 7.77 -6.93
C ALA A 31 -4.34 7.09 -5.65
N LEU A 32 -4.57 5.79 -5.75
CA LEU A 32 -4.69 4.90 -4.61
C LEU A 32 -3.40 4.08 -4.57
N SER A 33 -2.54 4.36 -3.60
CA SER A 33 -1.29 3.64 -3.45
C SER A 33 -1.48 2.46 -2.52
N CYS A 34 -1.31 1.26 -3.06
CA CYS A 34 -1.42 0.03 -2.29
C CYS A 34 -0.12 -0.26 -1.56
N THR A 35 -0.22 -0.96 -0.44
CA THR A 35 0.95 -1.37 0.33
C THR A 35 0.99 -2.89 0.46
N VAL A 36 2.16 -3.41 0.79
CA VAL A 36 2.38 -4.85 0.86
C VAL A 36 2.55 -5.34 2.30
N GLU A 37 2.73 -4.42 3.24
CA GLU A 37 2.85 -4.74 4.65
C GLU A 37 2.41 -3.55 5.51
N PRO A 38 1.96 -3.80 6.76
CA PRO A 38 1.46 -2.72 7.64
C PRO A 38 2.51 -1.65 7.95
N THR A 39 3.77 -2.02 8.08
CA THR A 39 4.85 -1.06 8.32
C THR A 39 4.98 -0.08 7.17
N GLU A 40 4.92 -0.56 5.93
CA GLU A 40 4.93 0.30 4.76
C GLU A 40 3.74 1.26 4.77
N TYR A 41 2.56 0.77 5.13
CA TYR A 41 1.37 1.60 5.21
C TYR A 41 1.56 2.76 6.18
N GLU A 42 2.06 2.48 7.38
CA GLU A 42 2.26 3.52 8.39
C GLU A 42 3.30 4.55 7.94
N GLN A 43 4.41 4.09 7.36
CA GLN A 43 5.46 4.97 6.88
C GLN A 43 5.01 5.81 5.70
N LEU A 44 4.32 5.20 4.75
CA LEU A 44 3.86 5.91 3.56
C LEU A 44 2.77 6.92 3.90
N ARG A 45 1.86 6.57 4.78
CA ARG A 45 0.80 7.48 5.21
C ARG A 45 1.39 8.73 5.87
N ALA A 46 2.45 8.55 6.67
CA ALA A 46 3.13 9.69 7.28
C ALA A 46 3.86 10.54 6.22
N ALA A 47 4.54 9.89 5.28
CA ALA A 47 5.28 10.59 4.23
C ALA A 47 4.35 11.38 3.29
N LEU A 48 3.12 10.93 3.12
CA LEU A 48 2.14 11.54 2.22
C LEU A 48 1.07 12.35 2.96
N ALA A 49 1.32 12.72 4.21
CA ALA A 49 0.35 13.45 5.02
C ALA A 49 -0.11 14.75 4.34
N ASP A 50 0.76 15.41 3.57
CA ASP A 50 0.45 16.66 2.88
C ASP A 50 0.15 16.45 1.38
N ALA A 51 -0.13 15.24 0.96
CA ALA A 51 -0.42 14.92 -0.44
C ALA A 51 -1.88 14.48 -0.59
N PRO A 52 -2.82 15.43 -0.75
CA PRO A 52 -4.25 15.09 -0.77
C PRO A 52 -4.69 14.33 -2.01
N ASN A 53 -3.86 14.29 -3.05
CA ASN A 53 -4.17 13.56 -4.27
C ASN A 53 -3.85 12.06 -4.20
N VAL A 54 -3.22 11.59 -3.12
CA VAL A 54 -2.88 10.17 -2.98
C VAL A 54 -3.49 9.63 -1.70
N ALA A 55 -4.31 8.60 -1.84
CA ALA A 55 -4.79 7.81 -0.71
C ALA A 55 -3.90 6.58 -0.56
N VAL A 56 -3.70 6.13 0.68
CA VAL A 56 -2.87 4.97 0.98
C VAL A 56 -3.76 3.84 1.48
N ALA A 57 -3.68 2.68 0.82
CA ALA A 57 -4.40 1.49 1.23
C ALA A 57 -3.54 0.63 2.15
N LEU A 58 -4.16 0.02 3.13
CA LEU A 58 -3.50 -0.89 4.08
C LEU A 58 -3.41 -2.28 3.47
N GLY A 59 -2.20 -2.83 3.37
CA GLY A 59 -1.99 -4.12 2.75
C GLY A 59 -1.23 -5.13 3.57
N ALA A 60 -1.38 -6.38 3.15
CA ALA A 60 -0.59 -7.52 3.59
C ALA A 60 -0.56 -8.48 2.40
N HIS A 61 0.43 -8.29 1.54
CA HIS A 61 0.52 -9.00 0.28
C HIS A 61 0.83 -10.48 0.52
N PRO A 62 0.20 -11.40 -0.22
CA PRO A 62 0.38 -12.84 0.00
C PRO A 62 1.84 -13.31 -0.14
N TRP A 63 2.63 -12.69 -0.97
CA TRP A 63 4.05 -13.04 -1.11
C TRP A 63 4.85 -12.74 0.17
N TRP A 64 4.54 -11.61 0.82
CA TRP A 64 5.21 -11.22 2.08
C TRP A 64 4.74 -12.06 3.26
N ILE A 65 3.52 -12.55 3.20
CA ILE A 65 3.02 -13.50 4.20
C ILE A 65 3.72 -14.85 4.01
N ALA A 66 3.79 -15.34 2.77
CA ALA A 66 4.38 -16.63 2.45
C ALA A 66 5.87 -16.68 2.78
N ASP A 67 6.60 -15.58 2.59
CA ASP A 67 8.03 -15.56 2.87
C ASP A 67 8.38 -15.14 4.30
N GLY A 68 7.38 -14.91 5.14
CA GLY A 68 7.57 -14.61 6.55
C GLY A 68 7.82 -13.15 6.91
N ARG A 69 7.86 -12.24 5.94
CA ARG A 69 8.01 -10.81 6.24
C ARG A 69 6.83 -10.26 7.00
N VAL A 70 5.64 -10.74 6.70
CA VAL A 70 4.42 -10.39 7.41
C VAL A 70 4.03 -11.59 8.25
N GLY A 71 4.48 -11.60 9.50
CA GLY A 71 4.19 -12.65 10.46
C GLY A 71 3.01 -12.29 11.36
N GLU A 72 2.88 -13.02 12.46
CA GLU A 72 1.76 -12.85 13.37
C GLU A 72 1.65 -11.44 13.97
N THR A 73 2.78 -10.85 14.35
CA THR A 73 2.81 -9.50 14.92
C THR A 73 2.32 -8.47 13.89
N GLU A 74 2.79 -8.59 12.65
CA GLU A 74 2.38 -7.69 11.58
C GLU A 74 0.91 -7.87 11.23
N LEU A 75 0.41 -9.12 11.24
CA LEU A 75 -1.00 -9.37 10.97
C LEU A 75 -1.89 -8.83 12.09
N ALA A 76 -1.45 -8.92 13.34
CA ALA A 76 -2.18 -8.31 14.46
C ALA A 76 -2.24 -6.80 14.28
N ARG A 77 -1.12 -6.18 13.87
CA ARG A 77 -1.07 -4.74 13.59
C ARG A 77 -1.99 -4.37 12.43
N PHE A 78 -2.01 -5.21 11.40
CA PHE A 78 -2.94 -5.04 10.27
C PHE A 78 -4.39 -4.95 10.77
N CYS A 79 -4.79 -5.88 11.64
CA CYS A 79 -6.16 -5.90 12.15
C CYS A 79 -6.51 -4.64 12.94
N GLU A 80 -5.55 -4.10 13.70
CA GLU A 80 -5.77 -2.84 14.41
C GLU A 80 -5.94 -1.68 13.44
N LEU A 81 -5.04 -1.56 12.47
CA LEU A 81 -5.06 -0.48 11.49
C LEU A 81 -6.29 -0.54 10.59
N ALA A 82 -6.78 -1.75 10.30
CA ALA A 82 -7.95 -1.94 9.45
C ALA A 82 -9.21 -1.30 10.02
N ARG A 83 -9.24 -1.06 11.33
CA ARG A 83 -10.40 -0.43 11.97
C ARG A 83 -10.59 1.02 11.56
N THR A 84 -9.52 1.69 11.17
CA THR A 84 -9.56 3.13 10.90
C THR A 84 -9.12 3.50 9.49
N THR A 85 -8.63 2.54 8.71
CA THR A 85 -8.25 2.81 7.32
C THR A 85 -9.48 2.82 6.41
N ARG A 86 -9.42 3.63 5.37
CA ARG A 86 -10.51 3.70 4.38
C ARG A 86 -10.40 2.66 3.30
N PHE A 87 -9.18 2.22 2.99
CA PHE A 87 -8.92 1.34 1.86
C PHE A 87 -8.01 0.20 2.26
N ILE A 88 -8.32 -0.99 1.77
CA ILE A 88 -7.51 -2.20 1.97
C ILE A 88 -6.92 -2.62 0.61
N GLY A 89 -5.62 -2.81 0.56
CA GLY A 89 -4.88 -3.26 -0.65
C GLY A 89 -3.37 -3.19 -0.41
N GLU A 90 -2.60 -4.21 -0.73
CA GLU A 90 -3.06 -5.43 -1.36
C GLU A 90 -3.23 -6.55 -0.35
N ILE A 91 -4.25 -7.34 -0.54
CA ILE A 91 -4.47 -8.57 0.23
C ILE A 91 -4.89 -9.67 -0.76
N GLY A 92 -4.93 -10.90 -0.30
CA GLY A 92 -5.48 -12.00 -1.07
C GLY A 92 -4.59 -13.23 -1.07
N LEU A 93 -4.86 -14.11 -2.01
CA LEU A 93 -4.10 -15.33 -2.23
C LEU A 93 -3.50 -15.27 -3.63
N ASP A 94 -2.32 -15.86 -3.78
CA ASP A 94 -1.65 -15.91 -5.07
C ASP A 94 -1.03 -17.30 -5.24
N PHE A 95 -1.54 -18.03 -6.21
CA PHE A 95 -1.10 -19.39 -6.52
C PHE A 95 -0.20 -19.44 -7.74
N VAL A 96 0.23 -18.29 -8.25
CA VAL A 96 1.09 -18.18 -9.41
C VAL A 96 2.54 -18.04 -8.97
N GLY A 97 3.45 -18.71 -9.65
CA GLY A 97 4.88 -18.62 -9.41
C GLY A 97 5.43 -19.72 -8.52
N PRO A 98 6.70 -19.63 -8.12
CA PRO A 98 7.42 -20.74 -7.48
C PRO A 98 7.21 -20.87 -5.97
N ARG A 99 6.28 -20.17 -5.40
CA ARG A 99 6.04 -20.22 -3.95
C ARG A 99 5.24 -21.45 -3.58
N ASP A 100 5.39 -21.84 -2.31
CA ASP A 100 4.64 -22.95 -1.78
C ASP A 100 3.19 -22.54 -1.55
N THR A 101 2.27 -23.26 -2.16
CA THR A 101 0.85 -22.99 -2.07
C THR A 101 0.08 -24.04 -1.26
N ASP A 102 0.80 -24.92 -0.59
CA ASP A 102 0.19 -25.97 0.22
C ASP A 102 -0.24 -25.51 1.60
N GLU A 103 -0.02 -24.29 1.91
CA GLU A 103 -0.31 -23.69 3.23
C GLU A 103 -1.74 -23.27 3.40
#